data_8509a3d099224518cacfeb1a88139df7
#
_entry.id   8509a3d099224518cacfeb1a88139df7
#
_cell.length_a   1.000
_cell.length_b   1.000
_cell.length_c   1.000
_cell.angle_alpha   90.00
_cell.angle_beta   90.00
_cell.angle_gamma   90.00
#
_symmetry.space_group_name_H-M   'P 1'
#
loop_
_entity.id
_entity.type
_entity.pdbx_description
1 polymer ?
#
loop_
_entity_poly.entity_id
_entity_poly.type
_entity_poly.pdbx_seq_one_letter_code
_entity_poly.pdbx_strand_id
1 'polypeptide(L)'
;SIDPAKAIVLYRGHQTRLTARAISVNFSQFSDLAKSMEVEDLMARTRRRLGVSRGVRIGLGVDRLDYTKGLMKRLWALKDFFDRYPEYHGKFTFLQVAIPTRNNVEAYRQYRDLIRKTVTEINEQFEVPPEGKTKGWKPIEYIEGRVAPATLVTYYRMADLTLVTSVYDGMNLVAKEYVA
;
A
#
# COMPACT_ATOMS: atom_id res chain seq x y z
N SER A 1 -11.48 12.37 -37.60
CA SER A 1 -10.88 11.05 -37.90
C SER A 1 -9.70 10.78 -36.99
N ILE A 2 -9.37 9.52 -36.80
CA ILE A 2 -8.22 9.05 -36.01
C ILE A 2 -7.34 8.24 -36.96
N ASP A 3 -6.04 8.53 -36.97
CA ASP A 3 -5.01 7.72 -37.62
C ASP A 3 -4.11 7.07 -36.55
N PRO A 4 -4.40 5.82 -36.15
CA PRO A 4 -3.65 5.17 -35.10
C PRO A 4 -2.18 4.90 -35.45
N ALA A 5 -1.90 4.66 -36.75
CA ALA A 5 -0.54 4.37 -37.22
C ALA A 5 0.39 5.58 -37.09
N LYS A 6 -0.16 6.78 -37.29
CA LYS A 6 0.59 8.04 -37.14
C LYS A 6 0.42 8.67 -35.75
N ALA A 7 -0.41 8.07 -34.87
CA ALA A 7 -0.81 8.64 -33.61
C ALA A 7 -1.36 10.07 -33.73
N ILE A 8 -2.25 10.28 -34.72
CA ILE A 8 -2.83 11.59 -35.02
C ILE A 8 -4.35 11.53 -34.85
N VAL A 9 -4.89 12.56 -34.23
CA VAL A 9 -6.34 12.82 -34.17
C VAL A 9 -6.63 14.11 -34.89
N LEU A 10 -7.57 14.04 -35.87
CA LEU A 10 -8.10 15.21 -36.58
C LEU A 10 -9.52 15.48 -36.10
N TYR A 11 -9.73 16.63 -35.45
CA TYR A 11 -11.02 17.07 -34.96
C TYR A 11 -11.28 18.53 -35.31
N ARG A 12 -12.39 18.82 -36.01
CA ARG A 12 -12.78 20.18 -36.44
C ARG A 12 -11.66 20.99 -37.11
N GLY A 13 -10.89 20.34 -37.98
CA GLY A 13 -9.78 20.98 -38.67
C GLY A 13 -8.46 21.07 -37.90
N HIS A 14 -8.47 20.74 -36.58
CA HIS A 14 -7.27 20.69 -35.79
C HIS A 14 -6.63 19.30 -35.77
N GLN A 15 -5.32 19.26 -36.01
CA GLN A 15 -4.53 18.04 -35.98
C GLN A 15 -3.76 18.00 -34.63
N THR A 16 -3.99 16.94 -33.89
CA THR A 16 -3.27 16.66 -32.60
C THR A 16 -2.44 15.40 -32.77
N ARG A 17 -1.15 15.50 -32.50
CA ARG A 17 -0.25 14.34 -32.42
C ARG A 17 -0.23 13.82 -31.00
N LEU A 18 -0.43 12.52 -30.83
CA LEU A 18 -0.30 11.83 -29.55
C LEU A 18 1.11 11.28 -29.40
N THR A 19 1.69 11.40 -28.21
CA THR A 19 2.99 10.82 -27.90
C THR A 19 2.92 10.14 -26.57
N ALA A 20 3.30 8.87 -26.50
CA ALA A 20 3.44 8.16 -25.22
C ALA A 20 4.75 8.59 -24.54
N ARG A 21 4.65 9.01 -23.29
CA ARG A 21 5.78 9.34 -22.42
C ARG A 21 5.66 8.50 -21.15
N ALA A 22 6.49 7.47 -21.04
CA ALA A 22 6.51 6.63 -19.87
C ALA A 22 7.05 7.41 -18.67
N ILE A 23 6.29 7.40 -17.55
CA ILE A 23 6.78 7.92 -16.28
C ILE A 23 7.64 6.88 -15.58
N SER A 24 8.67 7.31 -14.88
CA SER A 24 9.56 6.46 -14.10
C SER A 24 9.69 6.99 -12.67
N VAL A 25 10.37 6.22 -11.82
CA VAL A 25 10.82 6.63 -10.49
C VAL A 25 12.31 6.95 -10.53
N ASN A 26 12.78 7.78 -9.62
CA ASN A 26 14.20 8.03 -9.45
C ASN A 26 14.82 6.85 -8.68
N PHE A 27 15.31 5.86 -9.40
CA PHE A 27 15.91 4.64 -8.84
C PHE A 27 17.00 4.96 -7.80
N SER A 28 17.96 5.84 -8.14
CA SER A 28 19.07 6.17 -7.26
C SER A 28 18.58 6.74 -5.93
N GLN A 29 17.59 7.64 -5.97
CA GLN A 29 17.01 8.23 -4.76
C GLN A 29 16.44 7.16 -3.81
N PHE A 30 15.68 6.18 -4.32
CA PHE A 30 15.13 5.10 -3.51
C PHE A 30 16.23 4.15 -3.01
N SER A 31 17.14 3.73 -3.89
CA SER A 31 18.24 2.82 -3.57
C SER A 31 19.20 3.41 -2.54
N ASP A 32 19.57 4.69 -2.67
CA ASP A 32 20.48 5.35 -1.73
C ASP A 32 19.82 5.56 -0.37
N LEU A 33 18.55 6.00 -0.36
CA LEU A 33 17.80 6.13 0.87
C LEU A 33 17.60 4.78 1.57
N ALA A 34 17.35 3.73 0.81
CA ALA A 34 17.21 2.37 1.36
C ALA A 34 18.46 1.86 2.06
N LYS A 35 19.65 2.33 1.67
CA LYS A 35 20.93 1.96 2.28
C LYS A 35 21.36 2.89 3.43
N SER A 36 20.58 3.93 3.70
CA SER A 36 20.92 4.93 4.72
C SER A 36 20.81 4.37 6.14
N MET A 37 21.64 4.89 7.05
CA MET A 37 21.56 4.57 8.49
C MET A 37 20.21 5.02 9.09
N GLU A 38 19.62 6.10 8.57
CA GLU A 38 18.31 6.57 9.00
C GLU A 38 17.23 5.49 8.80
N VAL A 39 17.21 4.86 7.63
CA VAL A 39 16.23 3.80 7.31
C VAL A 39 16.51 2.54 8.16
N GLU A 40 17.77 2.19 8.40
CA GLU A 40 18.13 1.05 9.25
C GLU A 40 17.62 1.24 10.70
N ASP A 41 17.83 2.43 11.27
CA ASP A 41 17.33 2.78 12.60
C ASP A 41 15.79 2.80 12.65
N LEU A 42 15.16 3.34 11.61
CA LEU A 42 13.70 3.38 11.48
C LEU A 42 13.12 1.96 11.40
N MET A 43 13.76 1.02 10.72
CA MET A 43 13.32 -0.38 10.66
C MET A 43 13.23 -1.00 12.05
N ALA A 44 14.29 -0.85 12.85
CA ALA A 44 14.34 -1.40 14.21
C ALA A 44 13.25 -0.77 15.12
N ARG A 45 13.06 0.54 15.02
CA ARG A 45 12.02 1.27 15.79
C ARG A 45 10.62 0.86 15.34
N THR A 46 10.41 0.74 14.02
CA THR A 46 9.10 0.39 13.44
C THR A 46 8.70 -1.03 13.83
N ARG A 47 9.59 -2.02 13.74
CA ARG A 47 9.30 -3.38 14.20
C ARG A 47 8.90 -3.41 15.68
N ARG A 48 9.60 -2.69 16.53
CA ARG A 48 9.23 -2.58 17.97
C ARG A 48 7.86 -1.93 18.16
N ARG A 49 7.59 -0.82 17.44
CA ARG A 49 6.29 -0.12 17.51
C ARG A 49 5.13 -1.01 17.09
N LEU A 50 5.28 -1.75 15.99
CA LEU A 50 4.26 -2.64 15.46
C LEU A 50 4.14 -3.96 16.26
N GLY A 51 5.08 -4.24 17.15
CA GLY A 51 5.12 -5.52 17.87
C GLY A 51 5.45 -6.71 16.97
N VAL A 52 6.07 -6.44 15.80
CA VAL A 52 6.39 -7.45 14.79
C VAL A 52 7.79 -8.00 15.07
N SER A 53 7.87 -9.26 15.51
CA SER A 53 9.15 -9.95 15.70
C SER A 53 9.85 -10.26 14.37
N ARG A 54 11.14 -10.64 14.42
CA ARG A 54 11.90 -10.99 13.21
C ARG A 54 11.32 -12.17 12.43
N GLY A 55 10.55 -13.03 13.08
CA GLY A 55 9.91 -14.20 12.45
C GLY A 55 8.58 -13.91 11.78
N VAL A 56 8.01 -12.71 11.96
CA VAL A 56 6.73 -12.33 11.34
C VAL A 56 6.98 -11.75 9.96
N ARG A 57 6.34 -12.32 8.95
CA ARG A 57 6.34 -11.83 7.58
C ARG A 57 5.47 -10.58 7.45
N ILE A 58 5.87 -9.67 6.61
CA ILE A 58 5.17 -8.40 6.38
C ILE A 58 4.73 -8.30 4.93
N GLY A 59 3.41 -8.20 4.72
CA GLY A 59 2.84 -7.73 3.47
C GLY A 59 2.66 -6.21 3.51
N LEU A 60 2.78 -5.54 2.39
CA LEU A 60 2.64 -4.08 2.28
C LEU A 60 1.64 -3.69 1.21
N GLY A 61 0.83 -2.69 1.50
CA GLY A 61 0.02 -1.95 0.54
C GLY A 61 0.19 -0.45 0.76
N VAL A 62 0.44 0.29 -0.31
CA VAL A 62 0.58 1.76 -0.26
C VAL A 62 -0.33 2.36 -1.31
N ASP A 63 -1.40 3.01 -0.88
CA ASP A 63 -2.40 3.54 -1.81
C ASP A 63 -3.03 4.83 -1.30
N ARG A 64 -3.57 5.60 -2.22
CA ARG A 64 -4.55 6.62 -1.88
C ARG A 64 -5.87 5.93 -1.51
N LEU A 65 -6.63 6.53 -0.59
CA LEU A 65 -8.00 6.12 -0.28
C LEU A 65 -8.93 6.47 -1.44
N ASP A 66 -8.84 5.67 -2.50
CA ASP A 66 -9.56 5.79 -3.76
C ASP A 66 -10.11 4.41 -4.13
N TYR A 67 -11.39 4.33 -4.48
CA TYR A 67 -12.05 3.07 -4.83
C TYR A 67 -11.39 2.34 -6.02
N THR A 68 -10.72 3.09 -6.90
CA THR A 68 -9.97 2.52 -8.04
C THR A 68 -8.74 1.70 -7.61
N LYS A 69 -8.26 1.88 -6.37
CA LYS A 69 -7.08 1.18 -5.83
C LYS A 69 -7.38 -0.22 -5.28
N GLY A 70 -8.67 -0.60 -5.22
CA GLY A 70 -9.08 -1.94 -4.85
C GLY A 70 -8.84 -2.33 -3.40
N LEU A 71 -8.75 -1.34 -2.46
CA LEU A 71 -8.46 -1.61 -1.05
C LEU A 71 -9.48 -2.57 -0.42
N MET A 72 -10.79 -2.37 -0.68
CA MET A 72 -11.82 -3.27 -0.14
C MET A 72 -11.63 -4.72 -0.59
N LYS A 73 -11.35 -4.93 -1.88
CA LYS A 73 -11.10 -6.29 -2.40
C LYS A 73 -9.86 -6.92 -1.77
N ARG A 74 -8.82 -6.12 -1.53
CA ARG A 74 -7.61 -6.55 -0.81
C ARG A 74 -7.93 -6.95 0.63
N LEU A 75 -8.72 -6.13 1.35
CA LEU A 75 -9.12 -6.45 2.73
C LEU A 75 -9.94 -7.75 2.80
N TRP A 76 -10.87 -7.96 1.88
CA TRP A 76 -11.63 -9.21 1.80
C TRP A 76 -10.72 -10.41 1.49
N ALA A 77 -9.76 -10.25 0.58
CA ALA A 77 -8.79 -11.31 0.28
C ALA A 77 -7.89 -11.62 1.48
N LEU A 78 -7.49 -10.61 2.26
CA LEU A 78 -6.73 -10.82 3.49
C LEU A 78 -7.57 -11.52 4.56
N LYS A 79 -8.86 -11.15 4.70
CA LYS A 79 -9.78 -11.85 5.60
C LYS A 79 -9.91 -13.33 5.21
N ASP A 80 -10.19 -13.60 3.94
CA ASP A 80 -10.30 -14.97 3.43
C ASP A 80 -8.98 -15.76 3.60
N PHE A 81 -7.84 -15.11 3.44
CA PHE A 81 -6.53 -15.71 3.71
C PHE A 81 -6.39 -16.11 5.18
N PHE A 82 -6.71 -15.26 6.13
CA PHE A 82 -6.61 -15.59 7.55
C PHE A 82 -7.66 -16.62 8.00
N ASP A 83 -8.85 -16.64 7.39
CA ASP A 83 -9.87 -17.67 7.63
C ASP A 83 -9.37 -19.06 7.16
N ARG A 84 -8.72 -19.13 6.00
CA ARG A 84 -8.28 -20.42 5.41
C ARG A 84 -6.95 -20.93 5.96
N TYR A 85 -6.10 -20.04 6.43
CA TYR A 85 -4.73 -20.35 6.81
C TYR A 85 -4.41 -19.86 8.24
N PRO A 86 -5.05 -20.47 9.26
CA PRO A 86 -4.85 -20.06 10.66
C PRO A 86 -3.41 -20.23 11.15
N GLU A 87 -2.59 -21.05 10.48
CA GLU A 87 -1.17 -21.21 10.76
C GLU A 87 -0.34 -19.94 10.52
N TYR A 88 -0.90 -18.92 9.84
CA TYR A 88 -0.28 -17.60 9.65
C TYR A 88 -0.67 -16.59 10.74
N HIS A 89 -1.59 -16.93 11.64
CA HIS A 89 -1.89 -16.06 12.78
C HIS A 89 -0.63 -15.88 13.64
N GLY A 90 -0.28 -14.64 13.94
CA GLY A 90 0.97 -14.31 14.62
C GLY A 90 2.24 -14.39 13.76
N LYS A 91 2.16 -14.85 12.50
CA LYS A 91 3.31 -15.04 11.60
C LYS A 91 3.29 -14.16 10.35
N PHE A 92 2.15 -13.54 10.05
CA PHE A 92 2.01 -12.62 8.92
C PHE A 92 1.22 -11.39 9.36
N THR A 93 1.70 -10.20 9.04
CA THR A 93 0.99 -8.93 9.27
C THR A 93 0.96 -8.14 7.97
N PHE A 94 -0.20 -7.62 7.61
CA PHE A 94 -0.32 -6.74 6.46
C PHE A 94 -0.29 -5.27 6.90
N LEU A 95 0.70 -4.53 6.41
CA LEU A 95 0.84 -3.10 6.65
C LEU A 95 0.16 -2.33 5.51
N GLN A 96 -0.94 -1.64 5.81
CA GLN A 96 -1.65 -0.80 4.85
C GLN A 96 -1.40 0.67 5.13
N VAL A 97 -0.64 1.33 4.25
CA VAL A 97 -0.54 2.79 4.22
C VAL A 97 -1.65 3.32 3.31
N ALA A 98 -2.55 4.12 3.89
CA ALA A 98 -3.72 4.66 3.21
C ALA A 98 -3.70 6.19 3.24
N ILE A 99 -3.49 6.82 2.09
CA ILE A 99 -3.34 8.27 1.99
C ILE A 99 -4.70 8.89 1.66
N PRO A 100 -5.28 9.71 2.56
CA PRO A 100 -6.54 10.39 2.29
C PRO A 100 -6.47 11.26 1.04
N THR A 101 -7.52 11.22 0.24
CA THR A 101 -7.67 12.02 -0.98
C THR A 101 -9.09 12.53 -1.10
N ARG A 102 -9.28 13.67 -1.79
CA ARG A 102 -10.60 14.24 -2.09
C ARG A 102 -11.54 14.33 -0.88
N ASN A 103 -11.01 14.77 0.28
CA ASN A 103 -11.74 14.83 1.56
C ASN A 103 -13.03 15.68 1.51
N ASN A 104 -13.17 16.57 0.52
CA ASN A 104 -14.37 17.39 0.30
C ASN A 104 -15.50 16.65 -0.42
N VAL A 105 -15.25 15.41 -0.90
CA VAL A 105 -16.24 14.60 -1.61
C VAL A 105 -16.80 13.55 -0.66
N GLU A 106 -18.12 13.57 -0.46
CA GLU A 106 -18.81 12.68 0.49
C GLU A 106 -18.53 11.19 0.23
N ALA A 107 -18.60 10.75 -1.02
CA ALA A 107 -18.34 9.35 -1.38
C ALA A 107 -16.92 8.88 -0.95
N TYR A 108 -15.92 9.78 -0.95
CA TYR A 108 -14.57 9.43 -0.50
C TYR A 108 -14.47 9.36 1.03
N ARG A 109 -15.24 10.19 1.75
CA ARG A 109 -15.36 10.09 3.22
C ARG A 109 -16.01 8.78 3.63
N GLN A 110 -17.13 8.43 3.04
CA GLN A 110 -17.85 7.17 3.29
C GLN A 110 -16.97 5.95 2.96
N TYR A 111 -16.22 6.00 1.84
CA TYR A 111 -15.28 4.93 1.49
C TYR A 111 -14.17 4.78 2.52
N ARG A 112 -13.60 5.88 3.00
CA ARG A 112 -12.59 5.88 4.07
C ARG A 112 -13.12 5.25 5.35
N ASP A 113 -14.33 5.64 5.77
CA ASP A 113 -14.94 5.13 6.99
C ASP A 113 -15.29 3.64 6.86
N LEU A 114 -15.70 3.20 5.68
CA LEU A 114 -15.89 1.78 5.36
C LEU A 114 -14.58 0.98 5.47
N ILE A 115 -13.47 1.50 4.92
CA ILE A 115 -12.15 0.87 5.04
C ILE A 115 -11.75 0.74 6.51
N ARG A 116 -11.86 1.80 7.31
CA ARG A 116 -11.54 1.78 8.75
C ARG A 116 -12.35 0.72 9.49
N LYS A 117 -13.67 0.72 9.26
CA LYS A 117 -14.58 -0.26 9.86
C LYS A 117 -14.17 -1.69 9.50
N THR A 118 -13.93 -1.97 8.23
CA THR A 118 -13.55 -3.30 7.76
C THR A 118 -12.19 -3.75 8.36
N VAL A 119 -11.22 -2.85 8.46
CA VAL A 119 -9.93 -3.17 9.14
C VAL A 119 -10.16 -3.51 10.60
N THR A 120 -11.02 -2.75 11.30
CA THR A 120 -11.34 -3.02 12.71
C THR A 120 -11.99 -4.40 12.87
N GLU A 121 -13.00 -4.71 12.06
CA GLU A 121 -13.70 -6.00 12.07
C GLU A 121 -12.75 -7.18 11.83
N ILE A 122 -11.84 -7.05 10.85
CA ILE A 122 -10.82 -8.09 10.57
C ILE A 122 -9.87 -8.26 11.76
N ASN A 123 -9.40 -7.15 12.33
CA ASN A 123 -8.50 -7.21 13.47
C ASN A 123 -9.19 -7.83 14.68
N GLU A 124 -10.41 -7.43 15.03
CA GLU A 124 -11.19 -8.02 16.13
C GLU A 124 -11.44 -9.52 15.95
N GLN A 125 -11.59 -9.97 14.71
CA GLN A 125 -11.82 -11.40 14.42
C GLN A 125 -10.57 -12.26 14.64
N PHE A 126 -9.38 -11.75 14.31
CA PHE A 126 -8.17 -12.58 14.22
C PHE A 126 -7.04 -12.16 15.15
N GLU A 127 -7.12 -10.99 15.81
CA GLU A 127 -6.03 -10.54 16.67
C GLU A 127 -5.74 -11.54 17.80
N VAL A 128 -4.46 -11.67 18.13
CA VAL A 128 -4.02 -12.35 19.33
C VAL A 128 -3.76 -11.26 20.38
N PRO A 129 -4.53 -11.24 21.49
CA PRO A 129 -4.35 -10.23 22.52
C PRO A 129 -2.98 -10.32 23.18
N PRO A 130 -2.51 -9.22 23.78
CA PRO A 130 -1.24 -9.23 24.52
C PRO A 130 -1.34 -10.17 25.72
N GLU A 131 -0.30 -10.99 25.92
CA GLU A 131 -0.18 -11.88 27.07
C GLU A 131 1.10 -11.55 27.86
N GLY A 132 0.95 -11.21 29.15
CA GLY A 132 2.06 -10.84 30.02
C GLY A 132 2.83 -9.63 29.48
N LYS A 133 4.12 -9.82 29.15
CA LYS A 133 4.99 -8.77 28.57
C LYS A 133 5.01 -8.79 27.04
N THR A 134 4.32 -9.74 26.40
CA THR A 134 4.27 -9.84 24.94
C THR A 134 3.22 -8.90 24.40
N LYS A 135 3.58 -8.12 23.40
CA LYS A 135 2.64 -7.30 22.63
C LYS A 135 1.77 -8.23 21.76
N GLY A 136 0.47 -8.05 21.81
CA GLY A 136 -0.45 -8.79 20.95
C GLY A 136 -0.14 -8.62 19.47
N TRP A 137 -0.65 -9.52 18.65
CA TRP A 137 -0.51 -9.49 17.20
C TRP A 137 -1.80 -9.01 16.54
N LYS A 138 -1.66 -8.25 15.44
CA LYS A 138 -2.78 -7.84 14.57
C LYS A 138 -2.54 -8.28 13.14
N PRO A 139 -3.57 -8.80 12.46
CA PRO A 139 -3.48 -9.17 11.05
C PRO A 139 -3.21 -7.96 10.15
N ILE A 140 -3.81 -6.80 10.46
CA ILE A 140 -3.67 -5.59 9.65
C ILE A 140 -3.22 -4.42 10.53
N GLU A 141 -2.06 -3.87 10.20
CA GLU A 141 -1.60 -2.58 10.71
C GLU A 141 -1.98 -1.49 9.71
N TYR A 142 -2.93 -0.64 10.11
CA TYR A 142 -3.48 0.41 9.25
C TYR A 142 -2.90 1.77 9.62
N ILE A 143 -2.25 2.39 8.65
CA ILE A 143 -1.64 3.72 8.77
C ILE A 143 -2.35 4.67 7.83
N GLU A 144 -3.13 5.58 8.39
CA GLU A 144 -3.82 6.59 7.60
C GLU A 144 -3.04 7.91 7.62
N GLY A 145 -2.74 8.42 6.45
CA GLY A 145 -2.05 9.68 6.28
C GLY A 145 -0.83 9.60 5.37
N ARG A 146 -0.17 10.73 5.20
CA ARG A 146 1.11 10.80 4.48
C ARG A 146 2.23 10.36 5.41
N VAL A 147 3.17 9.61 4.87
CA VAL A 147 4.39 9.22 5.56
C VAL A 147 5.59 9.92 4.92
N ALA A 148 6.62 10.20 5.71
CA ALA A 148 7.88 10.75 5.20
C ALA A 148 8.57 9.76 4.25
N PRO A 149 9.36 10.22 3.28
CA PRO A 149 10.04 9.35 2.33
C PRO A 149 10.88 8.24 3.00
N ALA A 150 11.65 8.58 4.02
CA ALA A 150 12.46 7.59 4.77
C ALA A 150 11.58 6.54 5.45
N THR A 151 10.42 6.93 6.01
CA THR A 151 9.45 5.99 6.59
C THR A 151 8.84 5.09 5.52
N LEU A 152 8.53 5.61 4.34
CA LEU A 152 7.99 4.82 3.24
C LEU A 152 9.01 3.78 2.77
N VAL A 153 10.26 4.21 2.56
CA VAL A 153 11.36 3.30 2.19
C VAL A 153 11.62 2.26 3.28
N THR A 154 11.48 2.65 4.56
CA THR A 154 11.53 1.69 5.68
C THR A 154 10.48 0.60 5.54
N TYR A 155 9.24 0.94 5.16
CA TYR A 155 8.19 -0.05 4.94
C TYR A 155 8.48 -0.95 3.73
N TYR A 156 9.00 -0.38 2.62
CA TYR A 156 9.46 -1.18 1.48
C TYR A 156 10.53 -2.19 1.88
N ARG A 157 11.55 -1.78 2.62
CA ARG A 157 12.63 -2.67 3.09
C ARG A 157 12.17 -3.72 4.11
N MET A 158 11.13 -3.44 4.88
CA MET A 158 10.58 -4.38 5.85
C MET A 158 9.65 -5.42 5.21
N ALA A 159 9.09 -5.11 4.05
CA ALA A 159 8.08 -5.95 3.41
C ALA A 159 8.70 -7.17 2.72
N ASP A 160 8.15 -8.34 3.00
CA ASP A 160 8.46 -9.58 2.29
C ASP A 160 7.72 -9.65 0.94
N LEU A 161 6.60 -8.94 0.82
CA LEU A 161 5.82 -8.81 -0.41
C LEU A 161 5.03 -7.49 -0.43
N THR A 162 4.72 -7.01 -1.62
CA THR A 162 3.86 -5.83 -1.82
C THR A 162 2.66 -6.19 -2.69
N LEU A 163 1.46 -5.82 -2.24
CA LEU A 163 0.22 -6.04 -3.00
C LEU A 163 -0.18 -4.75 -3.73
N VAL A 164 -0.18 -4.80 -5.05
CA VAL A 164 -0.69 -3.76 -5.93
C VAL A 164 -1.94 -4.29 -6.62
N THR A 165 -3.11 -3.92 -6.09
CA THR A 165 -4.40 -4.50 -6.48
C THR A 165 -5.34 -3.48 -7.13
N SER A 166 -4.79 -2.41 -7.71
CA SER A 166 -5.59 -1.38 -8.39
C SER A 166 -6.48 -2.02 -9.44
N VAL A 167 -7.76 -1.69 -9.41
CA VAL A 167 -8.73 -2.10 -10.45
C VAL A 167 -8.49 -1.29 -11.72
N TYR A 168 -8.09 -0.03 -11.54
CA TYR A 168 -7.77 0.90 -12.62
C TYR A 168 -6.56 1.74 -12.24
N ASP A 169 -5.49 1.63 -12.99
CA ASP A 169 -4.28 2.43 -12.81
C ASP A 169 -3.58 2.61 -14.16
N GLY A 170 -3.19 3.83 -14.49
CA GLY A 170 -2.46 4.11 -15.72
C GLY A 170 -0.99 3.68 -15.62
N MET A 171 -0.38 3.92 -14.44
CA MET A 171 0.98 3.52 -14.09
C MET A 171 1.09 3.51 -12.56
N ASN A 172 1.30 2.35 -11.97
CA ASN A 172 1.51 2.24 -10.53
C ASN A 172 2.99 2.50 -10.19
N LEU A 173 3.27 3.66 -9.61
CA LEU A 173 4.63 4.02 -9.21
C LEU A 173 5.09 3.26 -7.97
N VAL A 174 4.18 2.88 -7.06
CA VAL A 174 4.52 2.12 -5.84
C VAL A 174 5.18 0.79 -6.20
N ALA A 175 4.71 0.10 -7.25
CA ALA A 175 5.35 -1.13 -7.73
C ALA A 175 6.79 -0.88 -8.18
N LYS A 176 7.05 0.25 -8.84
CA LYS A 176 8.40 0.64 -9.28
C LYS A 176 9.29 1.08 -8.13
N GLU A 177 8.73 1.82 -7.17
CA GLU A 177 9.44 2.26 -5.97
C GLU A 177 9.86 1.08 -5.09
N TYR A 178 9.00 0.06 -4.98
CA TYR A 178 9.30 -1.16 -4.21
C TYR A 178 10.44 -1.98 -4.81
N VAL A 179 10.57 -2.00 -6.13
CA VAL A 179 11.61 -2.79 -6.85
C VAL A 179 12.93 -2.03 -6.93
N ALA A 180 12.90 -0.69 -6.78
CA ALA A 180 14.09 0.15 -6.83
C ALA A 180 14.96 0.02 -5.57
#